data_d8aaa932f75b80c79656de0d8d6ae7b9
#
_entry.id   d8aaa932f75b80c79656de0d8d6ae7b9
#
_cell.length_a   1.000
_cell.length_b   1.000
_cell.length_c   1.000
_cell.angle_alpha   90.00
_cell.angle_beta   90.00
_cell.angle_gamma   90.00
#
_symmetry.space_group_name_H-M   'P 1'
#
loop_
_entity.id
_entity.type
_entity.pdbx_description
1 polymer ?
#
loop_
_entity_poly.entity_id
_entity_poly.type
_entity_poly.pdbx_seq_one_letter_code
_entity_poly.pdbx_strand_id
1 'polypeptide(L)'
;THIPGSLFSVAPYATKGIKKLYSRNERVVMSFKNDSFSMSLVMVGAVNVGCISLIDQGIIAPSKYRNSVKTFNNSEDIKHYKKGQEIGMFNLGSTVILLINKINGNWSENISNDKKILIRDEMLKKL
;
A
#
# COMPACT_ATOMS: atom_id res chain seq x y z
N THR A 1 8.65 4.98 1.68
CA THR A 1 8.84 5.22 3.12
C THR A 1 8.25 4.09 3.93
N HIS A 2 9.01 3.51 4.85
CA HIS A 2 8.54 2.57 5.87
C HIS A 2 8.24 3.33 7.17
N ILE A 3 7.09 3.08 7.74
CA ILE A 3 6.63 3.67 8.99
C ILE A 3 6.35 2.52 9.97
N PRO A 4 7.18 2.35 10.99
CA PRO A 4 6.97 1.33 12.01
C PRO A 4 5.70 1.61 12.82
N GLY A 5 5.10 0.56 13.36
CA GLY A 5 3.86 0.67 14.12
C GLY A 5 3.44 -0.62 14.78
N SER A 6 2.20 -0.66 15.23
CA SER A 6 1.56 -1.86 15.77
C SER A 6 1.19 -2.83 14.65
N LEU A 7 0.78 -4.02 15.03
CA LEU A 7 0.27 -5.06 14.11
C LEU A 7 -1.14 -5.49 14.56
N PHE A 8 -2.06 -4.53 14.67
CA PHE A 8 -3.46 -4.85 14.96
C PHE A 8 -4.07 -5.64 13.80
N SER A 9 -4.98 -6.55 14.13
CA SER A 9 -5.78 -7.23 13.10
C SER A 9 -6.54 -6.21 12.25
N VAL A 10 -6.59 -6.42 10.94
CA VAL A 10 -7.38 -5.59 10.00
C VAL A 10 -8.76 -6.21 9.69
N ALA A 11 -9.15 -7.24 10.41
CA ALA A 11 -10.48 -7.82 10.30
C ALA A 11 -11.59 -6.80 10.65
N PRO A 12 -12.81 -6.95 10.09
CA PRO A 12 -13.88 -5.98 10.25
C PRO A 12 -14.23 -5.60 11.70
N TYR A 13 -14.14 -6.55 12.62
CA TYR A 13 -14.38 -6.29 14.04
C TYR A 13 -13.31 -5.37 14.65
N ALA A 14 -12.06 -5.51 14.27
CA ALA A 14 -10.95 -4.70 14.78
C ALA A 14 -11.00 -3.28 14.19
N THR A 15 -11.32 -3.15 12.90
CA THR A 15 -11.43 -1.84 12.23
C THR A 15 -12.58 -1.01 12.80
N LYS A 16 -13.65 -1.63 13.27
CA LYS A 16 -14.75 -0.94 13.97
C LYS A 16 -14.40 -0.55 15.39
N GLY A 17 -13.60 -1.35 16.09
CA GLY A 17 -13.28 -1.16 17.51
C GLY A 17 -12.06 -0.27 17.78
N ILE A 18 -11.08 -0.25 16.89
CA ILE A 18 -9.81 0.45 17.11
C ILE A 18 -9.77 1.74 16.29
N LYS A 19 -9.81 2.88 16.97
CA LYS A 19 -9.69 4.19 16.31
C LYS A 19 -8.34 4.34 15.60
N LYS A 20 -8.37 4.84 14.36
CA LYS A 20 -7.19 5.12 13.53
C LYS A 20 -6.30 3.87 13.31
N LEU A 21 -6.89 2.68 13.25
CA LEU A 21 -6.18 1.41 13.16
C LEU A 21 -5.09 1.41 12.05
N TYR A 22 -5.48 1.75 10.82
CA TYR A 22 -4.57 1.73 9.67
C TYR A 22 -3.38 2.69 9.82
N SER A 23 -3.57 3.84 10.47
CA SER A 23 -2.49 4.81 10.71
C SER A 23 -1.59 4.44 11.90
N ARG A 24 -2.03 3.50 12.73
CA ARG A 24 -1.27 2.97 13.87
C ARG A 24 -0.48 1.71 13.51
N ASN A 25 -0.91 0.97 12.51
CA ASN A 25 -0.22 -0.23 12.07
C ASN A 25 1.05 0.11 11.30
N GLU A 26 2.03 -0.78 11.43
CA GLU A 26 3.23 -0.77 10.61
C GLU A 26 2.84 -0.78 9.13
N ARG A 27 3.45 0.08 8.33
CA ARG A 27 3.06 0.26 6.93
C ARG A 27 4.19 0.77 6.06
N VAL A 28 4.07 0.48 4.78
CA VAL A 28 4.93 1.03 3.74
C VAL A 28 4.11 1.95 2.86
N VAL A 29 4.57 3.18 2.67
CA VAL A 29 3.95 4.19 1.80
C VAL A 29 4.82 4.35 0.57
N MET A 30 4.23 4.16 -0.60
CA MET A 30 4.84 4.40 -1.90
C MET A 30 4.07 5.49 -2.62
N SER A 31 4.75 6.54 -3.06
CA SER A 31 4.16 7.65 -3.81
C SER A 31 4.59 7.59 -5.25
N PHE A 32 3.64 7.71 -6.14
CA PHE A 32 3.82 7.66 -7.59
C PHE A 32 3.25 8.91 -8.23
N LYS A 33 3.87 9.36 -9.30
CA LYS A 33 3.42 10.51 -10.07
C LYS A 33 3.68 10.26 -11.56
N ASN A 34 2.74 10.71 -12.37
CA ASN A 34 2.93 10.89 -13.81
C ASN A 34 2.29 12.22 -14.23
N ASP A 35 2.21 12.49 -15.52
CA ASP A 35 1.65 13.75 -16.06
C ASP A 35 0.16 13.91 -15.80
N SER A 36 -0.57 12.83 -15.57
CA SER A 36 -2.04 12.82 -15.44
C SER A 36 -2.53 12.76 -13.99
N PHE A 37 -1.80 12.12 -13.11
CA PHE A 37 -2.20 11.94 -11.70
C PHE A 37 -1.03 11.73 -10.76
N SER A 38 -1.29 11.88 -9.48
CA SER A 38 -0.45 11.39 -8.40
C SER A 38 -1.22 10.41 -7.53
N MET A 39 -0.54 9.39 -7.03
CA MET A 39 -1.15 8.42 -6.12
C MET A 39 -0.19 8.00 -5.02
N SER A 40 -0.77 7.61 -3.89
CA SER A 40 -0.04 6.94 -2.82
C SER A 40 -0.66 5.58 -2.57
N LEU A 41 0.17 4.56 -2.58
CA LEU A 41 -0.20 3.20 -2.23
C LEU A 41 0.37 2.90 -0.84
N VAL A 42 -0.49 2.51 0.08
CA VAL A 42 -0.12 2.19 1.45
C VAL A 42 -0.34 0.71 1.69
N MET A 43 0.75 -0.01 1.89
CA MET A 43 0.73 -1.41 2.31
C MET A 43 0.71 -1.46 3.84
N VAL A 44 -0.38 -1.93 4.43
CA VAL A 44 -0.59 -1.95 5.88
C VAL A 44 -0.33 -3.36 6.41
N GLY A 45 0.61 -3.49 7.32
CA GLY A 45 0.86 -4.72 8.06
C GLY A 45 -0.23 -5.00 9.11
N ALA A 46 -0.37 -6.25 9.49
CA ALA A 46 -1.32 -6.69 10.51
C ALA A 46 -0.78 -7.89 11.28
N VAL A 47 -1.50 -8.31 12.33
CA VAL A 47 -1.19 -9.55 13.04
C VAL A 47 -1.18 -10.72 12.06
N ASN A 48 -0.22 -11.61 12.20
CA ASN A 48 0.08 -12.71 11.26
C ASN A 48 0.54 -12.30 9.85
N VAL A 49 0.64 -11.00 9.55
CA VAL A 49 0.99 -10.45 8.23
C VAL A 49 2.27 -9.62 8.32
N GLY A 50 3.07 -9.80 9.30
CA GLY A 50 4.25 -8.98 9.56
C GLY A 50 5.31 -8.93 8.45
N CYS A 51 5.00 -9.37 7.22
CA CYS A 51 6.00 -9.41 6.18
C CYS A 51 5.54 -8.67 4.92
N ILE A 52 6.06 -7.46 4.76
CA ILE A 52 5.92 -6.64 3.54
C ILE A 52 7.25 -6.68 2.81
N SER A 53 7.23 -7.08 1.56
CA SER A 53 8.40 -7.07 0.68
C SER A 53 8.20 -6.10 -0.47
N LEU A 54 9.23 -5.34 -0.82
CA LEU A 54 9.28 -4.53 -2.02
C LEU A 54 10.27 -5.16 -3.00
N ILE A 55 9.96 -5.11 -4.30
CA ILE A 55 10.77 -5.78 -5.31
C ILE A 55 12.22 -5.26 -5.33
N ASP A 56 12.39 -3.97 -5.06
CA ASP A 56 13.69 -3.30 -5.11
C ASP A 56 14.43 -3.26 -3.76
N GLN A 57 13.76 -3.64 -2.66
CA GLN A 57 14.29 -3.47 -1.30
C GLN A 57 14.26 -4.77 -0.49
N GLY A 58 13.66 -5.83 -1.04
CA GLY A 58 13.45 -7.07 -0.31
C GLY A 58 12.47 -6.92 0.86
N ILE A 59 12.67 -7.66 1.91
CA ILE A 59 11.81 -7.66 3.09
C ILE A 59 12.01 -6.38 3.89
N ILE A 60 10.94 -5.59 4.01
CA ILE A 60 10.91 -4.31 4.73
C ILE A 60 10.36 -4.46 6.15
N ALA A 61 9.29 -5.23 6.30
CA ALA A 61 8.62 -5.45 7.56
C ALA A 61 8.50 -6.96 7.85
N PRO A 62 8.48 -7.42 9.12
CA PRO A 62 8.58 -6.59 10.31
C PRO A 62 9.98 -6.00 10.48
N SER A 63 10.03 -4.72 10.83
CA SER A 63 11.32 -4.08 11.10
C SER A 63 11.87 -4.51 12.45
N LYS A 64 13.15 -4.91 12.48
CA LYS A 64 13.89 -5.09 13.73
C LYS A 64 14.04 -3.78 14.51
N TYR A 65 13.93 -2.63 13.81
CA TYR A 65 14.06 -1.29 14.36
C TYR A 65 12.69 -0.61 14.44
N ARG A 66 11.94 -0.88 15.50
CA ARG A 66 10.56 -0.42 15.69
C ARG A 66 10.37 1.09 15.84
N ASN A 67 11.43 1.87 15.93
CA ASN A 67 11.34 3.27 16.37
C ASN A 67 11.79 4.30 15.33
N SER A 68 12.09 3.92 14.11
CA SER A 68 12.56 4.88 13.09
C SER A 68 11.81 4.74 11.77
N VAL A 69 11.30 5.86 11.29
CA VAL A 69 10.81 5.98 9.91
C VAL A 69 12.00 5.89 8.95
N LYS A 70 11.91 5.02 7.95
CA LYS A 70 12.93 4.86 6.91
C LYS A 70 12.38 5.32 5.56
N THR A 71 13.10 6.23 4.93
CA THR A 71 12.86 6.59 3.53
C THR A 71 13.88 5.89 2.66
N PHE A 72 13.43 5.21 1.61
CA PHE A 72 14.28 4.36 0.76
C PHE A 72 14.78 5.04 -0.50
N ASN A 73 14.18 6.17 -0.88
CA ASN A 73 14.60 6.92 -2.05
C ASN A 73 15.10 8.31 -1.62
N ASN A 74 16.29 8.66 -2.04
CA ASN A 74 16.71 10.06 -2.10
C ASN A 74 16.05 10.69 -3.34
N SER A 75 15.89 12.00 -3.33
CA SER A 75 15.28 12.77 -4.44
C SER A 75 15.95 12.55 -5.80
N GLU A 76 17.15 11.99 -5.84
CA GLU A 76 17.94 11.71 -7.03
C GLU A 76 17.65 10.33 -7.67
N ASP A 77 17.06 9.39 -6.92
CA ASP A 77 16.76 8.03 -7.37
C ASP A 77 15.27 7.84 -7.67
N ILE A 78 14.76 8.54 -8.68
CA ILE A 78 13.38 8.34 -9.14
C ILE A 78 13.30 7.01 -9.90
N LYS A 79 12.54 6.07 -9.37
CA LYS A 79 12.27 4.78 -10.01
C LYS A 79 11.07 4.87 -10.92
N HIS A 80 11.19 4.28 -12.09
CA HIS A 80 10.11 4.21 -13.07
C HIS A 80 9.50 2.80 -13.06
N TYR A 81 8.16 2.75 -12.98
CA TYR A 81 7.39 1.52 -13.02
C TYR A 81 6.45 1.50 -14.22
N LYS A 82 6.34 0.37 -14.88
CA LYS A 82 5.40 0.15 -15.98
C LYS A 82 4.03 -0.26 -15.43
N LYS A 83 2.96 0.00 -16.18
CA LYS A 83 1.61 -0.51 -15.86
C LYS A 83 1.65 -2.04 -15.72
N GLY A 84 1.08 -2.57 -14.65
CA GLY A 84 1.05 -3.99 -14.35
C GLY A 84 2.37 -4.58 -13.81
N GLN A 85 3.39 -3.77 -13.63
CA GLN A 85 4.63 -4.21 -12.99
C GLN A 85 4.40 -4.48 -11.51
N GLU A 86 4.96 -5.59 -11.03
CA GLU A 86 4.98 -5.89 -9.59
C GLU A 86 5.87 -4.90 -8.86
N ILE A 87 5.36 -4.36 -7.76
CA ILE A 87 6.09 -3.39 -6.93
C ILE A 87 6.39 -3.92 -5.52
N GLY A 88 5.61 -4.87 -5.07
CA GLY A 88 5.79 -5.50 -3.77
C GLY A 88 4.71 -6.53 -3.49
N MET A 89 4.86 -7.24 -2.39
CA MET A 89 3.96 -8.29 -1.97
C MET A 89 3.80 -8.34 -0.45
N PHE A 90 2.70 -8.91 -0.01
CA PHE A 90 2.57 -9.42 1.34
C PHE A 90 2.84 -10.93 1.32
N ASN A 91 3.62 -11.42 2.25
CA ASN A 91 3.86 -12.85 2.34
C ASN A 91 2.68 -13.61 2.96
N LEU A 92 1.79 -12.90 3.63
CA LEU A 92 0.52 -13.40 4.15
C LEU A 92 -0.47 -12.23 4.18
N GLY A 93 -1.74 -12.44 3.81
CA GLY A 93 -2.79 -11.46 3.54
C GLY A 93 -2.80 -10.16 4.35
N SER A 94 -3.22 -9.06 3.76
CA SER A 94 -3.18 -7.73 4.38
C SER A 94 -4.13 -6.73 3.72
N THR A 95 -3.91 -5.45 3.97
CA THR A 95 -4.72 -4.34 3.45
C THR A 95 -3.85 -3.40 2.64
N VAL A 96 -4.34 -3.06 1.46
CA VAL A 96 -3.80 -1.97 0.63
C VAL A 96 -4.78 -0.81 0.65
N ILE A 97 -4.28 0.40 0.88
CA ILE A 97 -5.04 1.64 0.74
C ILE A 97 -4.45 2.40 -0.45
N LEU A 98 -5.31 2.75 -1.39
CA LEU A 98 -4.93 3.53 -2.56
C LEU A 98 -5.56 4.91 -2.47
N LEU A 99 -4.73 5.95 -2.46
CA LEU A 99 -5.11 7.35 -2.46
C LEU A 99 -4.69 7.95 -3.79
N ILE A 100 -5.64 8.52 -4.54
CA ILE A 100 -5.38 9.07 -5.87
C ILE A 100 -5.86 10.51 -5.91
N ASN A 101 -5.02 11.41 -6.42
CA ASN A 101 -5.33 12.82 -6.64
C ASN A 101 -5.40 13.12 -8.14
N LYS A 102 -6.43 13.87 -8.56
CA LYS A 102 -6.67 14.32 -9.94
C LYS A 102 -6.71 13.16 -10.94
N ILE A 103 -7.84 12.50 -11.04
CA ILE A 103 -8.07 11.45 -12.03
C ILE A 103 -8.88 12.05 -13.18
N ASN A 104 -8.32 12.03 -14.40
CA ASN A 104 -9.12 12.13 -15.62
C ASN A 104 -9.53 10.70 -16.01
N GLY A 105 -10.57 10.18 -15.38
CA GLY A 105 -11.02 8.80 -15.56
C GLY A 105 -12.01 8.37 -14.50
N ASN A 106 -12.60 7.22 -14.69
CA ASN A 106 -13.55 6.61 -13.77
C ASN A 106 -12.94 5.36 -13.12
N TRP A 107 -13.40 5.05 -11.91
CA TRP A 107 -13.15 3.74 -11.34
C TRP A 107 -13.74 2.66 -12.25
N SER A 108 -13.02 1.57 -12.40
CA SER A 108 -13.55 0.40 -13.11
C SER A 108 -14.81 -0.09 -12.38
N GLU A 109 -15.80 -0.55 -13.14
CA GLU A 109 -17.04 -1.14 -12.60
C GLU A 109 -16.77 -2.36 -11.69
N ASN A 110 -15.59 -2.96 -11.83
CA ASN A 110 -15.14 -4.03 -10.97
C ASN A 110 -14.75 -3.56 -9.56
N ILE A 111 -14.58 -2.24 -9.35
CA ILE A 111 -14.24 -1.66 -8.06
C ILE A 111 -15.51 -1.17 -7.38
N SER A 112 -16.03 -1.97 -6.48
CA SER A 112 -17.16 -1.63 -5.62
C SER A 112 -16.99 -2.27 -4.24
N ASN A 113 -17.78 -1.80 -3.26
CA ASN A 113 -17.74 -2.35 -1.91
C ASN A 113 -17.98 -3.87 -1.94
N ASP A 114 -17.17 -4.59 -1.16
CA ASP A 114 -17.24 -6.05 -0.96
C ASP A 114 -17.01 -6.89 -2.22
N LYS A 115 -16.55 -6.28 -3.31
CA LYS A 115 -16.24 -7.02 -4.53
C LYS A 115 -14.84 -7.60 -4.51
N LYS A 116 -14.71 -8.83 -4.93
CA LYS A 116 -13.41 -9.49 -5.08
C LYS A 116 -12.66 -8.88 -6.26
N ILE A 117 -11.41 -8.47 -6.01
CA ILE A 117 -10.49 -7.94 -7.01
C ILE A 117 -9.34 -8.94 -7.15
N LEU A 118 -8.94 -9.23 -8.37
CA LEU A 118 -7.80 -10.10 -8.67
C LEU A 118 -6.56 -9.25 -9.00
N ILE A 119 -5.40 -9.87 -8.84
CA ILE A 119 -4.14 -9.27 -9.31
C ILE A 119 -4.25 -8.98 -10.81
N ARG A 120 -3.83 -7.79 -11.21
CA ARG A 120 -3.88 -7.25 -12.59
C ARG A 120 -5.27 -6.81 -13.07
N ASP A 121 -6.30 -6.88 -12.23
CA ASP A 121 -7.56 -6.24 -12.57
C ASP A 121 -7.36 -4.73 -12.78
N GLU A 122 -8.00 -4.20 -13.80
CA GLU A 122 -7.94 -2.77 -14.07
C GLU A 122 -8.78 -2.01 -13.04
N MET A 123 -8.14 -1.12 -12.30
CA MET A 123 -8.80 -0.33 -11.25
C MET A 123 -9.35 1.00 -11.78
N LEU A 124 -8.71 1.60 -12.77
CA LEU A 124 -9.04 2.91 -13.34
C LEU A 124 -9.11 2.80 -14.85
N LYS A 125 -10.22 3.28 -15.42
CA LYS A 125 -10.40 3.45 -16.87
C LYS A 125 -10.10 4.91 -17.21
N LYS A 126 -9.22 5.13 -18.19
CA LYS A 126 -8.99 6.47 -18.77
C LYS A 126 -10.22 6.84 -19.59
N LEU A 127 -10.68 8.08 -19.44
CA LEU A 127 -11.67 8.68 -20.34
C LEU A 127 -11.03 8.95 -21.69
#